data_2ecaffef4a822413ee88ebb2ed05ef08
#
_entry.id   2ecaffef4a822413ee88ebb2ed05ef08
#
_cell.length_a   1.000
_cell.length_b   1.000
_cell.length_c   1.000
_cell.angle_alpha   90.00
_cell.angle_beta   90.00
_cell.angle_gamma   90.00
#
_symmetry.space_group_name_H-M   'P 1'
#
loop_
_entity.id
_entity.type
_entity.pdbx_description
1 polymer ?
#
loop_
_entity_poly.entity_id
_entity_poly.type
_entity_poly.pdbx_seq_one_letter_code
_entity_poly.pdbx_strand_id
1 'polypeptide(L)'
;MAAVFLAFLAGAALGGGARAQAAGGPSAADLSAARIAAERAHLWRVGAWGAANVAAGAALLAASGRSEHPGRRAFGLQSAAWGAVNASIAAVALSRGAADSLAALGPILRAENALGDVLWLNMGLNAGYVAVGATLWVVASRGVSNPTAWRGHGQAVVLQGAALLALDGLVLAGSRVRLGALTEMVALVPTGNGLALVVGF
;
A
#
# COMPACT_ATOMS: atom_id res chain seq x y z
N MET A 1 -14.12 3.60 -14.83
CA MET A 1 -12.87 3.39 -14.05
C MET A 1 -12.99 3.86 -12.60
N ALA A 2 -13.53 5.05 -12.28
CA ALA A 2 -13.73 5.50 -10.90
C ALA A 2 -14.61 4.55 -10.06
N ALA A 3 -15.66 3.95 -10.63
CA ALA A 3 -16.54 3.02 -9.94
C ALA A 3 -15.84 1.70 -9.51
N VAL A 4 -14.91 1.20 -10.32
CA VAL A 4 -14.13 -0.01 -10.00
C VAL A 4 -13.13 0.28 -8.87
N PHE A 5 -12.55 1.49 -8.86
CA PHE A 5 -11.63 1.95 -7.81
C PHE A 5 -12.35 2.10 -6.46
N LEU A 6 -13.54 2.70 -6.45
CA LEU A 6 -14.38 2.83 -5.25
C LEU A 6 -14.83 1.48 -4.70
N ALA A 7 -15.20 0.52 -5.56
CA ALA A 7 -15.59 -0.82 -5.14
C ALA A 7 -14.39 -1.59 -4.53
N PHE A 8 -13.18 -1.39 -5.06
CA PHE A 8 -11.97 -2.02 -4.53
C PHE A 8 -11.60 -1.47 -3.14
N LEU A 9 -11.75 -0.16 -2.92
CA LEU A 9 -11.52 0.47 -1.61
C LEU A 9 -12.59 0.08 -0.59
N ALA A 10 -13.86 -0.02 -0.98
CA ALA A 10 -14.96 -0.44 -0.10
C ALA A 10 -14.81 -1.90 0.36
N GLY A 11 -14.39 -2.81 -0.53
CA GLY A 11 -14.10 -4.21 -0.17
C GLY A 11 -12.92 -4.37 0.79
N ALA A 12 -12.00 -3.41 0.80
CA ALA A 12 -10.85 -3.41 1.71
C ALA A 12 -11.21 -3.06 3.16
N ALA A 13 -12.32 -2.38 3.39
CA ALA A 13 -12.75 -1.92 4.72
C ALA A 13 -13.56 -2.97 5.53
N LEU A 14 -14.11 -3.99 4.88
CA LEU A 14 -15.06 -4.94 5.51
C LEU A 14 -14.42 -6.20 6.13
N GLY A 15 -13.10 -6.32 6.15
CA GLY A 15 -12.38 -7.51 6.65
C GLY A 15 -12.00 -7.49 8.13
N GLY A 16 -12.47 -6.52 8.92
CA GLY A 16 -12.20 -6.42 10.36
C GLY A 16 -13.27 -7.17 11.17
N GLY A 17 -13.13 -8.51 11.29
CA GLY A 17 -13.97 -9.27 12.22
C GLY A 17 -13.81 -8.78 13.65
N ALA A 18 -14.88 -8.20 14.23
CA ALA A 18 -14.98 -7.88 15.63
C ALA A 18 -14.86 -9.17 16.45
N ARG A 19 -13.67 -9.46 17.00
CA ARG A 19 -13.56 -10.39 18.12
C ARG A 19 -13.99 -9.65 19.38
N ALA A 20 -14.95 -10.23 20.09
CA ALA A 20 -15.36 -9.76 21.42
C ALA A 20 -14.10 -9.65 22.30
N GLN A 21 -13.82 -8.43 22.78
CA GLN A 21 -12.75 -8.15 23.71
C GLN A 21 -13.05 -8.82 25.05
N ALA A 22 -12.22 -9.78 25.43
CA ALA A 22 -12.07 -10.14 26.84
C ALA A 22 -11.55 -8.90 27.60
N ALA A 23 -11.84 -8.78 28.91
CA ALA A 23 -11.65 -7.60 29.75
C ALA A 23 -10.18 -7.17 30.01
N GLY A 24 -9.28 -7.39 29.06
CA GLY A 24 -7.90 -6.90 29.00
C GLY A 24 -7.60 -6.45 27.59
N GLY A 25 -6.81 -5.37 27.38
CA GLY A 25 -6.35 -4.92 26.06
C GLY A 25 -5.63 -6.02 25.27
N PRO A 26 -5.35 -5.83 23.97
CA PRO A 26 -4.65 -6.81 23.15
C PRO A 26 -3.25 -7.05 23.70
N SER A 27 -2.80 -8.29 23.74
CA SER A 27 -1.43 -8.63 24.12
C SER A 27 -0.42 -8.22 23.02
N ALA A 28 0.87 -8.14 23.37
CA ALA A 28 1.93 -7.89 22.41
C ALA A 28 1.95 -8.96 21.29
N ALA A 29 1.68 -10.21 21.61
CA ALA A 29 1.58 -11.31 20.66
C ALA A 29 0.39 -11.11 19.68
N ASP A 30 -0.77 -10.65 20.18
CA ASP A 30 -1.93 -10.35 19.33
C ASP A 30 -1.61 -9.20 18.35
N LEU A 31 -0.90 -8.16 18.81
CA LEU A 31 -0.49 -7.05 17.97
C LEU A 31 0.54 -7.48 16.92
N SER A 32 1.46 -8.40 17.25
CA SER A 32 2.38 -9.00 16.29
C SER A 32 1.64 -9.81 15.22
N ALA A 33 0.69 -10.64 15.61
CA ALA A 33 -0.14 -11.40 14.69
C ALA A 33 -0.99 -10.48 13.78
N ALA A 34 -1.56 -9.41 14.34
CA ALA A 34 -2.33 -8.42 13.60
C ALA A 34 -1.46 -7.68 12.56
N ARG A 35 -0.19 -7.36 12.87
CA ARG A 35 0.78 -6.79 11.92
C ARG A 35 1.00 -7.73 10.74
N ILE A 36 1.32 -9.00 11.01
CA ILE A 36 1.58 -10.00 9.96
C ILE A 36 0.35 -10.17 9.05
N ALA A 37 -0.83 -10.23 9.64
CA ALA A 37 -2.08 -10.32 8.90
C ALA A 37 -2.32 -9.07 8.03
N ALA A 38 -2.03 -7.88 8.54
CA ALA A 38 -2.15 -6.62 7.81
C ALA A 38 -1.17 -6.53 6.62
N GLU A 39 0.09 -6.91 6.81
CA GLU A 39 1.10 -6.97 5.76
C GLU A 39 0.68 -7.93 4.64
N ARG A 40 0.24 -9.15 5.02
CA ARG A 40 -0.22 -10.15 4.05
C ARG A 40 -1.45 -9.67 3.27
N ALA A 41 -2.43 -9.07 3.96
CA ALA A 41 -3.62 -8.51 3.32
C ALA A 41 -3.27 -7.36 2.36
N HIS A 42 -2.29 -6.53 2.74
CA HIS A 42 -1.78 -5.47 1.88
C HIS A 42 -1.14 -6.03 0.60
N LEU A 43 -0.27 -7.02 0.71
CA LEU A 43 0.35 -7.68 -0.45
C LEU A 43 -0.69 -8.28 -1.40
N TRP A 44 -1.75 -8.91 -0.87
CA TRP A 44 -2.86 -9.39 -1.68
C TRP A 44 -3.60 -8.26 -2.40
N ARG A 45 -3.84 -7.11 -1.74
CA ARG A 45 -4.48 -5.94 -2.36
C ARG A 45 -3.62 -5.35 -3.48
N VAL A 46 -2.30 -5.19 -3.23
CA VAL A 46 -1.34 -4.71 -4.25
C VAL A 46 -1.27 -5.70 -5.42
N GLY A 47 -1.22 -7.00 -5.16
CA GLY A 47 -1.22 -8.04 -6.19
C GLY A 47 -2.50 -8.03 -7.04
N ALA A 48 -3.67 -7.93 -6.40
CA ALA A 48 -4.96 -7.85 -7.08
C ALA A 48 -5.09 -6.56 -7.90
N TRP A 49 -4.63 -5.42 -7.37
CA TRP A 49 -4.54 -4.16 -8.12
C TRP A 49 -3.64 -4.31 -9.34
N GLY A 50 -2.47 -4.94 -9.18
CA GLY A 50 -1.53 -5.22 -10.26
C GLY A 50 -2.16 -6.09 -11.35
N ALA A 51 -2.77 -7.22 -10.98
CA ALA A 51 -3.43 -8.12 -11.90
C ALA A 51 -4.59 -7.45 -12.66
N ALA A 52 -5.41 -6.66 -11.98
CA ALA A 52 -6.49 -5.88 -12.59
C ALA A 52 -5.95 -4.87 -13.63
N ASN A 53 -4.84 -4.21 -13.34
CA ASN A 53 -4.19 -3.28 -14.27
C ASN A 53 -3.56 -3.98 -15.47
N VAL A 54 -2.97 -5.17 -15.29
CA VAL A 54 -2.50 -5.99 -16.43
C VAL A 54 -3.67 -6.35 -17.34
N ALA A 55 -4.76 -6.87 -16.78
CA ALA A 55 -5.92 -7.29 -17.54
C ALA A 55 -6.58 -6.10 -18.28
N ALA A 56 -6.83 -5.00 -17.57
CA ALA A 56 -7.43 -3.80 -18.15
C ALA A 56 -6.51 -3.15 -19.21
N GLY A 57 -5.20 -3.11 -18.94
CA GLY A 57 -4.21 -2.58 -19.87
C GLY A 57 -4.13 -3.42 -21.15
N ALA A 58 -4.10 -4.74 -21.04
CA ALA A 58 -4.11 -5.67 -22.16
C ALA A 58 -5.39 -5.52 -23.00
N ALA A 59 -6.57 -5.43 -22.35
CA ALA A 59 -7.83 -5.21 -23.05
C ALA A 59 -7.84 -3.88 -23.81
N LEU A 60 -7.34 -2.79 -23.22
CA LEU A 60 -7.21 -1.50 -23.88
C LEU A 60 -6.24 -1.55 -25.06
N LEU A 61 -5.13 -2.28 -24.95
CA LEU A 61 -4.17 -2.47 -26.03
C LEU A 61 -4.79 -3.23 -27.20
N ALA A 62 -5.55 -4.28 -26.92
CA ALA A 62 -6.25 -5.08 -27.94
C ALA A 62 -7.35 -4.28 -28.64
N ALA A 63 -8.08 -3.44 -27.89
CA ALA A 63 -9.21 -2.66 -28.40
C ALA A 63 -8.81 -1.29 -29.00
N SER A 64 -7.51 -0.95 -29.03
CA SER A 64 -7.06 0.39 -29.46
C SER A 64 -6.07 0.31 -30.61
N GLY A 65 -6.45 0.77 -31.80
CA GLY A 65 -5.56 0.98 -32.93
C GLY A 65 -4.44 2.00 -32.58
N ARG A 66 -3.28 1.81 -33.16
CA ARG A 66 -2.11 2.70 -32.89
C ARG A 66 -2.35 4.14 -33.34
N SER A 67 -2.99 4.33 -34.48
CA SER A 67 -3.31 5.62 -35.06
C SER A 67 -4.65 6.20 -34.61
N GLU A 68 -5.64 5.34 -34.35
CA GLU A 68 -7.00 5.78 -34.03
C GLU A 68 -7.18 6.23 -32.58
N HIS A 69 -6.53 5.52 -31.63
CA HIS A 69 -6.70 5.76 -30.22
C HIS A 69 -5.37 5.80 -29.46
N PRO A 70 -4.41 6.68 -29.82
CA PRO A 70 -3.06 6.68 -29.23
C PRO A 70 -3.09 6.93 -27.71
N GLY A 71 -3.98 7.74 -27.19
CA GLY A 71 -4.10 8.00 -25.76
C GLY A 71 -4.60 6.80 -24.98
N ARG A 72 -5.62 6.08 -25.45
CA ARG A 72 -6.11 4.85 -24.83
C ARG A 72 -5.06 3.75 -24.83
N ARG A 73 -4.32 3.65 -25.95
CA ARG A 73 -3.22 2.69 -26.08
C ARG A 73 -2.09 3.01 -25.11
N ALA A 74 -1.70 4.29 -25.01
CA ALA A 74 -0.66 4.73 -24.07
C ALA A 74 -1.06 4.47 -22.60
N PHE A 75 -2.31 4.78 -22.23
CA PHE A 75 -2.86 4.46 -20.93
C PHE A 75 -2.84 2.96 -20.65
N GLY A 76 -3.28 2.15 -21.61
CA GLY A 76 -3.31 0.68 -21.48
C GLY A 76 -1.90 0.09 -21.30
N LEU A 77 -0.92 0.54 -22.10
CA LEU A 77 0.46 0.10 -21.99
C LEU A 77 1.06 0.44 -20.63
N GLN A 78 0.89 1.67 -20.18
CA GLN A 78 1.40 2.13 -18.90
C GLN A 78 0.75 1.38 -17.74
N SER A 79 -0.58 1.17 -17.79
CA SER A 79 -1.29 0.41 -16.76
C SER A 79 -0.84 -1.05 -16.71
N ALA A 80 -0.68 -1.71 -17.87
CA ALA A 80 -0.21 -3.09 -17.92
C ALA A 80 1.22 -3.23 -17.37
N ALA A 81 2.12 -2.31 -17.73
CA ALA A 81 3.51 -2.32 -17.25
C ALA A 81 3.59 -2.15 -15.72
N TRP A 82 2.93 -1.13 -15.16
CA TRP A 82 2.87 -0.92 -13.71
C TRP A 82 2.15 -2.06 -12.98
N GLY A 83 1.06 -2.56 -13.58
CA GLY A 83 0.34 -3.71 -13.06
C GLY A 83 1.24 -4.94 -12.93
N ALA A 84 2.06 -5.22 -13.95
CA ALA A 84 3.01 -6.32 -13.93
C ALA A 84 4.07 -6.13 -12.82
N VAL A 85 4.61 -4.91 -12.63
CA VAL A 85 5.54 -4.61 -11.54
C VAL A 85 4.90 -4.87 -10.19
N ASN A 86 3.71 -4.32 -9.93
CA ASN A 86 3.01 -4.48 -8.64
C ASN A 86 2.66 -5.94 -8.35
N ALA A 87 2.15 -6.67 -9.36
CA ALA A 87 1.84 -8.10 -9.22
C ALA A 87 3.10 -8.93 -8.93
N SER A 88 4.21 -8.63 -9.59
CA SER A 88 5.48 -9.33 -9.38
C SER A 88 6.05 -9.09 -7.97
N ILE A 89 6.04 -7.84 -7.50
CA ILE A 89 6.48 -7.50 -6.13
C ILE A 89 5.63 -8.26 -5.11
N ALA A 90 4.30 -8.21 -5.26
CA ALA A 90 3.39 -8.90 -4.36
C ALA A 90 3.59 -10.44 -4.41
N ALA A 91 3.74 -11.02 -5.59
CA ALA A 91 3.97 -12.46 -5.76
C ALA A 91 5.27 -12.91 -5.09
N VAL A 92 6.38 -12.18 -5.30
CA VAL A 92 7.67 -12.47 -4.67
C VAL A 92 7.58 -12.34 -3.15
N ALA A 93 6.92 -11.29 -2.64
CA ALA A 93 6.77 -11.12 -1.20
C ALA A 93 5.89 -12.22 -0.57
N LEU A 94 4.78 -12.58 -1.22
CA LEU A 94 3.88 -13.65 -0.74
C LEU A 94 4.54 -15.04 -0.81
N SER A 95 5.42 -15.30 -1.78
CA SER A 95 6.12 -16.59 -1.91
C SER A 95 7.13 -16.85 -0.80
N ARG A 96 7.60 -15.82 -0.10
CA ARG A 96 8.49 -15.95 1.06
C ARG A 96 7.81 -16.48 2.32
N GLY A 97 6.50 -16.65 2.28
CA GLY A 97 5.71 -17.08 3.43
C GLY A 97 5.37 -15.92 4.39
N ALA A 98 4.66 -16.28 5.45
CA ALA A 98 4.40 -15.35 6.55
C ALA A 98 5.60 -15.34 7.50
N ALA A 99 5.93 -14.16 8.04
CA ALA A 99 6.90 -14.08 9.13
C ALA A 99 6.34 -14.79 10.38
N ASP A 100 7.23 -15.30 11.23
CA ASP A 100 6.85 -15.84 12.52
C ASP A 100 6.31 -14.73 13.45
N SER A 101 5.34 -15.09 14.29
CA SER A 101 4.86 -14.18 15.33
C SER A 101 5.95 -14.00 16.40
N LEU A 102 6.16 -12.74 16.77
CA LEU A 102 7.12 -12.38 17.81
C LEU A 102 6.42 -12.34 19.16
N ALA A 103 7.08 -12.80 20.23
CA ALA A 103 6.55 -12.78 21.58
C ALA A 103 7.11 -11.64 22.43
N ALA A 104 8.36 -11.22 22.16
CA ALA A 104 9.02 -10.19 22.97
C ALA A 104 8.73 -8.78 22.43
N LEU A 105 8.37 -7.85 23.29
CA LEU A 105 7.95 -6.49 22.95
C LEU A 105 8.99 -5.71 22.12
N GLY A 106 10.28 -5.79 22.46
CA GLY A 106 11.34 -5.08 21.75
C GLY A 106 11.45 -5.47 20.26
N PRO A 107 11.52 -6.77 19.90
CA PRO A 107 11.42 -7.24 18.51
C PRO A 107 10.13 -6.80 17.81
N ILE A 108 8.97 -6.83 18.49
CA ILE A 108 7.68 -6.41 17.91
C ILE A 108 7.71 -4.92 17.55
N LEU A 109 8.17 -4.07 18.46
CA LEU A 109 8.32 -2.63 18.23
C LEU A 109 9.26 -2.34 17.04
N ARG A 110 10.40 -3.05 16.95
CA ARG A 110 11.31 -2.89 15.80
C ARG A 110 10.64 -3.29 14.49
N ALA A 111 9.89 -4.39 14.48
CA ALA A 111 9.21 -4.86 13.27
C ALA A 111 8.08 -3.91 12.83
N GLU A 112 7.32 -3.34 13.79
CA GLU A 112 6.28 -2.35 13.48
C GLU A 112 6.89 -1.04 12.95
N ASN A 113 7.99 -0.56 13.54
CA ASN A 113 8.69 0.63 13.04
C ASN A 113 9.27 0.38 11.63
N ALA A 114 9.89 -0.78 11.39
CA ALA A 114 10.42 -1.12 10.07
C ALA A 114 9.31 -1.16 9.00
N LEU A 115 8.13 -1.68 9.34
CA LEU A 115 6.96 -1.60 8.46
C LEU A 115 6.58 -0.14 8.18
N GLY A 116 6.52 0.69 9.23
CA GLY A 116 6.23 2.12 9.12
C GLY A 116 7.22 2.84 8.19
N ASP A 117 8.50 2.58 8.33
CA ASP A 117 9.56 3.18 7.50
C ASP A 117 9.41 2.83 6.02
N VAL A 118 9.12 1.56 5.71
CA VAL A 118 8.85 1.11 4.33
C VAL A 118 7.61 1.78 3.77
N LEU A 119 6.54 1.87 4.55
CA LEU A 119 5.30 2.53 4.11
C LEU A 119 5.51 4.03 3.86
N TRP A 120 6.26 4.73 4.71
CA TRP A 120 6.59 6.14 4.48
C TRP A 120 7.42 6.34 3.22
N LEU A 121 8.41 5.48 2.97
CA LEU A 121 9.19 5.51 1.73
C LEU A 121 8.27 5.31 0.52
N ASN A 122 7.40 4.31 0.54
CA ASN A 122 6.46 4.03 -0.53
C ASN A 122 5.50 5.19 -0.77
N MET A 123 4.98 5.82 0.29
CA MET A 123 4.14 7.01 0.16
C MET A 123 4.86 8.16 -0.53
N GLY A 124 6.13 8.39 -0.21
CA GLY A 124 6.97 9.38 -0.89
C GLY A 124 7.15 9.05 -2.38
N LEU A 125 7.46 7.80 -2.72
CA LEU A 125 7.59 7.34 -4.09
C LEU A 125 6.28 7.48 -4.87
N ASN A 126 5.16 7.09 -4.27
CA ASN A 126 3.83 7.17 -4.90
C ASN A 126 3.39 8.63 -5.13
N ALA A 127 3.69 9.55 -4.20
CA ALA A 127 3.51 10.98 -4.40
C ALA A 127 4.37 11.50 -5.57
N GLY A 128 5.62 11.04 -5.66
CA GLY A 128 6.51 11.31 -6.80
C GLY A 128 5.91 10.83 -8.12
N TYR A 129 5.33 9.62 -8.17
CA TYR A 129 4.65 9.11 -9.36
C TYR A 129 3.44 9.98 -9.75
N VAL A 130 2.62 10.41 -8.78
CA VAL A 130 1.53 11.35 -9.06
C VAL A 130 2.06 12.65 -9.68
N ALA A 131 3.14 13.21 -9.13
CA ALA A 131 3.76 14.42 -9.66
C ALA A 131 4.30 14.23 -11.08
N VAL A 132 4.99 13.12 -11.35
CA VAL A 132 5.47 12.77 -12.70
C VAL A 132 4.30 12.61 -13.66
N GLY A 133 3.27 11.87 -13.28
CA GLY A 133 2.08 11.70 -14.11
C GLY A 133 1.36 13.01 -14.42
N ALA A 134 1.23 13.89 -13.44
CA ALA A 134 0.68 15.24 -13.62
C ALA A 134 1.55 16.09 -14.57
N THR A 135 2.87 16.00 -14.45
CA THR A 135 3.82 16.67 -15.36
C THR A 135 3.63 16.20 -16.78
N LEU A 136 3.55 14.89 -17.03
CA LEU A 136 3.30 14.33 -18.37
C LEU A 136 1.96 14.85 -18.95
N TRP A 137 0.94 14.98 -18.10
CA TRP A 137 -0.36 15.51 -18.50
C TRP A 137 -0.27 16.99 -18.89
N VAL A 138 0.45 17.81 -18.13
CA VAL A 138 0.68 19.24 -18.44
C VAL A 138 1.52 19.38 -19.72
N VAL A 139 2.58 18.60 -19.87
CA VAL A 139 3.44 18.60 -21.07
C VAL A 139 2.63 18.29 -22.33
N ALA A 140 1.60 17.47 -22.24
CA ALA A 140 0.69 17.19 -23.36
C ALA A 140 0.02 18.43 -23.96
N SER A 141 -0.05 19.54 -23.22
CA SER A 141 -0.61 20.83 -23.70
C SER A 141 0.44 21.79 -24.25
N ARG A 142 1.74 21.39 -24.30
CA ARG A 142 2.88 22.26 -24.66
C ARG A 142 3.42 22.04 -26.06
N GLY A 143 2.60 21.56 -27.00
CA GLY A 143 3.00 21.41 -28.41
C GLY A 143 3.91 20.21 -28.70
N VAL A 144 3.88 19.18 -27.85
CA VAL A 144 4.64 17.95 -28.07
C VAL A 144 4.05 17.12 -29.21
N SER A 145 4.87 16.28 -29.84
CA SER A 145 4.39 15.27 -30.76
C SER A 145 3.49 14.25 -30.04
N ASN A 146 2.34 13.93 -30.60
CA ASN A 146 1.37 12.98 -30.04
C ASN A 146 0.85 13.32 -28.60
N PRO A 147 0.23 14.50 -28.39
CA PRO A 147 -0.17 14.97 -27.07
C PRO A 147 -1.18 14.02 -26.38
N THR A 148 -1.98 13.29 -27.16
CA THR A 148 -2.94 12.33 -26.59
C THR A 148 -2.26 11.13 -25.96
N ALA A 149 -1.13 10.66 -26.50
CA ALA A 149 -0.33 9.60 -25.89
C ALA A 149 0.32 10.08 -24.58
N TRP A 150 0.92 11.26 -24.57
CA TRP A 150 1.48 11.86 -23.34
C TRP A 150 0.44 11.98 -22.24
N ARG A 151 -0.76 12.43 -22.59
CA ARG A 151 -1.89 12.50 -21.67
C ARG A 151 -2.30 11.13 -21.14
N GLY A 152 -2.35 10.12 -22.02
CA GLY A 152 -2.68 8.74 -21.64
C GLY A 152 -1.67 8.16 -20.67
N HIS A 153 -0.36 8.32 -20.90
CA HIS A 153 0.68 7.91 -19.96
C HIS A 153 0.55 8.65 -18.62
N GLY A 154 0.41 9.98 -18.65
CA GLY A 154 0.26 10.79 -17.44
C GLY A 154 -0.91 10.36 -16.58
N GLN A 155 -2.09 10.16 -17.17
CA GLN A 155 -3.29 9.69 -16.47
C GLN A 155 -3.10 8.32 -15.82
N ALA A 156 -2.43 7.38 -16.52
CA ALA A 156 -2.15 6.06 -15.95
C ALA A 156 -1.21 6.15 -14.75
N VAL A 157 -0.14 6.95 -14.83
CA VAL A 157 0.83 7.11 -13.73
C VAL A 157 0.19 7.80 -12.52
N VAL A 158 -0.64 8.83 -12.74
CA VAL A 158 -1.42 9.47 -11.64
C VAL A 158 -2.33 8.44 -10.97
N LEU A 159 -3.06 7.63 -11.75
CA LEU A 159 -3.95 6.61 -11.21
C LEU A 159 -3.19 5.58 -10.38
N GLN A 160 -2.04 5.10 -10.87
CA GLN A 160 -1.21 4.14 -10.14
C GLN A 160 -0.70 4.73 -8.82
N GLY A 161 -0.09 5.91 -8.85
CA GLY A 161 0.41 6.57 -7.66
C GLY A 161 -0.67 6.87 -6.63
N ALA A 162 -1.82 7.38 -7.05
CA ALA A 162 -2.96 7.66 -6.17
C ALA A 162 -3.55 6.38 -5.53
N ALA A 163 -3.66 5.31 -6.30
CA ALA A 163 -4.15 4.02 -5.78
C ALA A 163 -3.20 3.43 -4.74
N LEU A 164 -1.90 3.43 -5.02
CA LEU A 164 -0.88 2.93 -4.09
C LEU A 164 -0.79 3.82 -2.83
N LEU A 165 -0.88 5.15 -2.96
CA LEU A 165 -0.99 6.06 -1.80
C LEU A 165 -2.14 5.67 -0.89
N ALA A 166 -3.31 5.37 -1.46
CA ALA A 166 -4.47 4.97 -0.66
C ALA A 166 -4.25 3.61 0.01
N LEU A 167 -3.70 2.62 -0.70
CA LEU A 167 -3.43 1.29 -0.15
C LEU A 167 -2.38 1.32 0.96
N ASP A 168 -1.26 2.03 0.76
CA ASP A 168 -0.20 2.18 1.75
C ASP A 168 -0.67 3.00 2.95
N GLY A 169 -1.44 4.06 2.71
CA GLY A 169 -2.01 4.91 3.75
C GLY A 169 -2.94 4.16 4.71
N LEU A 170 -3.75 3.22 4.20
CA LEU A 170 -4.60 2.37 5.04
C LEU A 170 -3.76 1.49 5.99
N VAL A 171 -2.68 0.91 5.49
CA VAL A 171 -1.80 0.06 6.31
C VAL A 171 -1.02 0.90 7.30
N LEU A 172 -0.52 2.07 6.89
CA LEU A 172 0.17 3.01 7.76
C LEU A 172 -0.70 3.49 8.91
N ALA A 173 -1.98 3.80 8.66
CA ALA A 173 -2.93 4.16 9.70
C ALA A 173 -3.10 3.03 10.73
N GLY A 174 -3.27 1.78 10.27
CA GLY A 174 -3.34 0.61 11.15
C GLY A 174 -2.04 0.35 11.92
N SER A 175 -0.87 0.56 11.29
CA SER A 175 0.44 0.48 11.92
C SER A 175 0.58 1.50 13.07
N ARG A 176 0.14 2.74 12.87
CA ARG A 176 0.16 3.78 13.90
C ARG A 176 -0.69 3.43 15.12
N VAL A 177 -1.87 2.84 14.90
CA VAL A 177 -2.73 2.37 16.00
C VAL A 177 -2.04 1.26 16.80
N ARG A 178 -1.47 0.25 16.13
CA ARG A 178 -0.75 -0.84 16.79
C ARG A 178 0.50 -0.34 17.54
N LEU A 179 1.25 0.59 16.92
CA LEU A 179 2.43 1.19 17.56
C LEU A 179 2.04 1.96 18.83
N GLY A 180 0.93 2.71 18.81
CA GLY A 180 0.39 3.36 20.00
C GLY A 180 0.12 2.36 21.12
N ALA A 181 -0.62 1.29 20.85
CA ALA A 181 -0.92 0.24 21.82
C ALA A 181 0.35 -0.45 22.36
N LEU A 182 1.35 -0.69 21.51
CA LEU A 182 2.64 -1.26 21.93
C LEU A 182 3.43 -0.31 22.83
N THR A 183 3.38 0.99 22.58
CA THR A 183 4.08 1.98 23.40
C THR A 183 3.44 2.18 24.78
N GLU A 184 2.13 2.01 24.87
CA GLU A 184 1.41 2.03 26.16
C GLU A 184 1.79 0.85 27.08
N MET A 185 2.31 -0.25 26.50
CA MET A 185 2.82 -1.39 27.29
C MET A 185 4.21 -1.12 27.90
N VAL A 186 4.85 0.02 27.57
CA VAL A 186 6.18 0.40 28.03
C VAL A 186 6.06 1.56 29.00
N ALA A 187 6.36 1.35 30.29
CA ALA A 187 6.40 2.42 31.27
C ALA A 187 7.81 2.62 31.80
N LEU A 188 8.28 3.87 31.84
CA LEU A 188 9.46 4.28 32.58
C LEU A 188 9.02 4.69 33.99
N VAL A 189 9.48 3.94 34.99
CA VAL A 189 9.15 4.23 36.39
C VAL A 189 10.40 4.75 37.09
N PRO A 190 10.36 5.92 37.75
CA PRO A 190 11.48 6.39 38.56
C PRO A 190 11.70 5.43 39.75
N THR A 191 12.96 5.04 39.95
CA THR A 191 13.43 4.27 41.11
C THR A 191 14.30 5.16 41.97
N GLY A 192 14.51 4.79 43.22
CA GLY A 192 15.34 5.60 44.14
C GLY A 192 16.77 5.92 43.64
N ASN A 193 17.30 5.16 42.67
CA ASN A 193 18.64 5.30 42.14
C ASN A 193 18.68 5.43 40.60
N GLY A 194 17.53 5.69 39.92
CA GLY A 194 17.49 5.80 38.45
C GLY A 194 16.11 5.61 37.87
N LEU A 195 16.02 5.04 36.63
CA LEU A 195 14.81 4.73 35.91
C LEU A 195 14.73 3.22 35.66
N ALA A 196 13.58 2.62 35.95
CA ALA A 196 13.25 1.25 35.55
C ALA A 196 12.30 1.24 34.36
N LEU A 197 12.52 0.33 33.41
CA LEU A 197 11.59 0.01 32.34
C LEU A 197 10.62 -1.07 32.82
N VAL A 198 9.35 -0.74 32.97
CA VAL A 198 8.30 -1.70 33.29
C VAL A 198 7.56 -2.05 32.01
N VAL A 199 7.46 -3.34 31.74
CA VAL A 199 6.74 -3.89 30.59
C VAL A 199 5.48 -4.57 31.12
N GLY A 200 4.31 -4.07 30.74
CA GLY A 200 3.03 -4.74 30.97
C GLY A 200 2.87 -5.95 30.03
N PHE A 201 2.39 -7.07 30.54
CA PHE A 201 2.09 -8.28 29.78
C PHE A 201 0.59 -8.50 29.72
#